data_c73d626a89fb7b9aacbad0b4a998c881
#
_entry.id   c73d626a89fb7b9aacbad0b4a998c881
#
_cell.length_a   1.000
_cell.length_b   1.000
_cell.length_c   1.000
_cell.angle_alpha   90.00
_cell.angle_beta   90.00
_cell.angle_gamma   90.00
#
_symmetry.space_group_name_H-M   'P 1'
#
loop_
_entity.id
_entity.type
_entity.pdbx_description
1 polymer ?
#
loop_
_entity_poly.entity_id
_entity_poly.type
_entity_poly.pdbx_seq_one_letter_code
_entity_poly.pdbx_strand_id
1 'polypeptide(L)'
;MCAIFLSGTLASAEVGDDGLHKAPWMRDTFKDLREDLADANAEGKRLMVIIEQRGCIYCKKMHETVFPVTKVANYIDQNFFVVQINMFGDVEVTDFDGTSLPEKEMVRRWDALFTPLILFFPESVNNDSVASKAAVATMPGAFGMHTTFNMLNWIIEHGYDGEENFQKYHARKLSEQG
;
A
#
# COMPACT_ATOMS: atom_id res chain seq x y z
N MET A 1 17.67 42.77 2.03
CA MET A 1 17.79 41.33 1.85
C MET A 1 16.77 40.67 2.79
N CYS A 2 15.68 40.20 2.24
CA CYS A 2 14.59 39.58 3.01
C CYS A 2 14.77 38.07 2.87
N ALA A 3 15.17 37.41 3.97
CA ALA A 3 15.31 35.96 4.00
C ALA A 3 13.93 35.34 4.20
N ILE A 4 13.41 34.70 3.18
CA ILE A 4 12.18 33.90 3.26
C ILE A 4 12.57 32.56 3.89
N PHE A 5 12.23 32.36 5.16
CA PHE A 5 12.28 31.05 5.81
C PHE A 5 11.09 30.23 5.29
N LEU A 6 11.36 29.29 4.39
CA LEU A 6 10.41 28.21 4.10
C LEU A 6 10.36 27.28 5.33
N SER A 7 9.35 27.49 6.16
CA SER A 7 9.01 26.52 7.21
C SER A 7 8.41 25.29 6.52
N GLY A 8 9.21 24.24 6.37
CA GLY A 8 8.71 22.92 5.98
C GLY A 8 7.80 22.39 7.08
N THR A 9 6.50 22.44 6.88
CA THR A 9 5.55 21.74 7.73
C THR A 9 5.77 20.25 7.55
N LEU A 10 6.20 19.57 8.61
CA LEU A 10 6.11 18.12 8.71
C LEU A 10 4.63 17.78 8.56
N ALA A 11 4.27 17.13 7.45
CA ALA A 11 2.92 16.67 7.23
C ALA A 11 2.64 15.59 8.29
N SER A 12 1.96 15.99 9.37
CA SER A 12 1.35 15.06 10.31
C SER A 12 0.35 14.21 9.54
N ALA A 13 0.36 12.90 9.73
CA ALA A 13 -0.63 12.02 9.15
C ALA A 13 -2.03 12.49 9.59
N GLU A 14 -2.82 12.95 8.63
CA GLU A 14 -4.21 13.35 8.86
C GLU A 14 -5.04 12.10 9.16
N VAL A 15 -5.99 12.21 10.09
CA VAL A 15 -6.93 11.13 10.39
C VAL A 15 -8.28 11.51 9.78
N GLY A 16 -8.80 10.66 8.91
CA GLY A 16 -10.11 10.86 8.29
C GLY A 16 -11.28 10.60 9.25
N ASP A 17 -12.49 10.93 8.82
CA ASP A 17 -13.72 10.73 9.58
C ASP A 17 -13.98 9.25 9.92
N ASP A 18 -13.46 8.35 9.09
CA ASP A 18 -13.46 6.88 9.31
C ASP A 18 -12.48 6.44 10.41
N GLY A 19 -11.66 7.35 10.92
CA GLY A 19 -10.65 7.10 11.95
C GLY A 19 -9.38 6.43 11.44
N LEU A 20 -9.20 6.36 10.12
CA LEU A 20 -7.99 5.86 9.48
C LEU A 20 -7.03 7.01 9.18
N HIS A 21 -5.74 6.70 9.20
CA HIS A 21 -4.72 7.64 8.75
C HIS A 21 -4.80 7.84 7.23
N LYS A 22 -4.62 9.08 6.78
CA LYS A 22 -4.64 9.44 5.35
C LYS A 22 -3.28 9.94 4.91
N ALA A 23 -2.92 9.64 3.68
CA ALA A 23 -1.73 10.17 3.04
C ALA A 23 -2.10 10.76 1.66
N PRO A 24 -1.41 11.82 1.18
CA PRO A 24 -1.79 12.52 -0.05
C PRO A 24 -1.77 11.64 -1.32
N TRP A 25 -1.00 10.57 -1.30
CA TRP A 25 -0.87 9.61 -2.41
C TRP A 25 -1.93 8.49 -2.39
N MET A 26 -2.79 8.44 -1.38
CA MET A 26 -3.95 7.53 -1.36
C MET A 26 -5.02 8.00 -2.32
N ARG A 27 -5.66 7.06 -3.00
CA ARG A 27 -6.72 7.33 -3.97
C ARG A 27 -8.09 7.14 -3.32
N ASP A 28 -8.99 8.06 -3.62
CA ASP A 28 -10.41 7.92 -3.32
C ASP A 28 -11.07 7.30 -4.56
N THR A 29 -11.48 6.05 -4.44
CA THR A 29 -12.07 5.25 -5.53
C THR A 29 -13.36 4.59 -5.08
N PHE A 30 -14.08 3.97 -6.00
CA PHE A 30 -15.23 3.12 -5.68
C PHE A 30 -14.85 1.74 -5.14
N LYS A 31 -13.53 1.47 -5.02
CA LYS A 31 -12.97 0.20 -4.51
C LYS A 31 -13.42 -1.02 -5.32
N ASP A 32 -13.62 -0.86 -6.63
CA ASP A 32 -13.65 -1.98 -7.58
C ASP A 32 -12.21 -2.26 -8.01
N LEU A 33 -11.62 -3.35 -7.52
CA LEU A 33 -10.21 -3.66 -7.75
C LEU A 33 -9.86 -3.88 -9.24
N ARG A 34 -10.84 -4.19 -10.09
CA ARG A 34 -10.64 -4.33 -11.54
C ARG A 34 -10.48 -2.95 -12.18
N GLU A 35 -11.33 -2.00 -11.78
CA GLU A 35 -11.24 -0.61 -12.23
C GLU A 35 -9.97 0.04 -11.67
N ASP A 36 -9.70 -0.15 -10.37
CA ASP A 36 -8.49 0.36 -9.71
C ASP A 36 -7.21 -0.16 -10.39
N LEU A 37 -7.18 -1.44 -10.81
CA LEU A 37 -6.05 -2.02 -11.55
C LEU A 37 -5.92 -1.41 -12.95
N ALA A 38 -7.05 -1.19 -13.64
CA ALA A 38 -7.05 -0.57 -14.95
C ALA A 38 -6.55 0.89 -14.88
N ASP A 39 -6.99 1.64 -13.88
CA ASP A 39 -6.57 3.02 -13.63
C ASP A 39 -5.08 3.09 -13.24
N ALA A 40 -4.63 2.17 -12.38
CA ALA A 40 -3.21 2.05 -12.04
C ALA A 40 -2.35 1.84 -13.29
N ASN A 41 -2.75 0.91 -14.16
CA ASN A 41 -2.05 0.65 -15.42
C ASN A 41 -2.07 1.84 -16.37
N ALA A 42 -3.19 2.56 -16.46
CA ALA A 42 -3.31 3.76 -17.29
C ALA A 42 -2.36 4.87 -16.82
N GLU A 43 -2.08 4.96 -15.51
CA GLU A 43 -1.08 5.87 -14.93
C GLU A 43 0.35 5.30 -14.97
N GLY A 44 0.58 4.08 -15.45
CA GLY A 44 1.89 3.42 -15.42
C GLY A 44 2.35 3.04 -14.02
N LYS A 45 1.41 2.81 -13.11
CA LYS A 45 1.65 2.48 -11.69
C LYS A 45 1.23 1.05 -11.36
N ARG A 46 1.68 0.57 -10.18
CA ARG A 46 1.23 -0.70 -9.61
C ARG A 46 0.08 -0.47 -8.63
N LEU A 47 -0.93 -1.31 -8.71
CA LEU A 47 -1.98 -1.30 -7.68
C LEU A 47 -1.41 -1.82 -6.35
N MET A 48 -1.66 -1.05 -5.29
CA MET A 48 -1.31 -1.36 -3.91
C MET A 48 -2.54 -1.17 -3.02
N VAL A 49 -2.95 -2.21 -2.31
CA VAL A 49 -4.06 -2.13 -1.36
C VAL A 49 -3.51 -2.15 0.06
N ILE A 50 -3.90 -1.16 0.87
CA ILE A 50 -3.54 -1.08 2.29
C ILE A 50 -4.78 -1.34 3.12
N ILE A 51 -4.75 -2.40 3.93
CA ILE A 51 -5.81 -2.73 4.88
C ILE A 51 -5.41 -2.20 6.24
N GLU A 52 -6.24 -1.32 6.81
CA GLU A 52 -6.01 -0.66 8.09
C GLU A 52 -7.26 -0.70 8.97
N GLN A 53 -7.13 -0.31 10.24
CA GLN A 53 -8.25 -0.19 11.17
C GLN A 53 -8.10 1.04 12.08
N ARG A 54 -9.21 1.55 12.56
CA ARG A 54 -9.23 2.59 13.59
C ARG A 54 -8.47 2.12 14.84
N GLY A 55 -7.62 3.00 15.39
CA GLY A 55 -6.88 2.72 16.62
C GLY A 55 -5.70 1.74 16.45
N CYS A 56 -5.34 1.41 15.21
CA CYS A 56 -4.19 0.55 14.91
C CYS A 56 -2.87 1.26 15.23
N ILE A 57 -2.21 0.85 16.29
CA ILE A 57 -0.91 1.43 16.72
C ILE A 57 0.21 1.20 15.69
N TYR A 58 0.18 0.08 14.97
CA TYR A 58 1.16 -0.24 13.94
C TYR A 58 0.90 0.53 12.64
N CYS A 59 -0.37 0.78 12.29
CA CYS A 59 -0.74 1.67 11.18
C CYS A 59 -0.25 3.09 11.48
N LYS A 60 -0.56 3.61 12.69
CA LYS A 60 -0.06 4.90 13.17
C LYS A 60 1.46 4.98 13.03
N LYS A 61 2.19 3.95 13.49
CA LYS A 61 3.65 3.91 13.38
C LYS A 61 4.12 4.07 11.92
N MET A 62 3.50 3.36 10.96
CA MET A 62 3.85 3.49 9.54
C MET A 62 3.60 4.91 9.03
N HIS A 63 2.46 5.51 9.38
CA HIS A 63 2.08 6.87 8.99
C HIS A 63 2.91 7.97 9.66
N GLU A 64 3.52 7.73 10.82
CA GLU A 64 4.35 8.71 11.51
C GLU A 64 5.85 8.58 11.19
N THR A 65 6.34 7.36 10.90
CA THR A 65 7.79 7.11 10.84
C THR A 65 8.31 6.56 9.52
N VAL A 66 7.45 6.05 8.64
CA VAL A 66 7.85 5.42 7.38
C VAL A 66 7.30 6.16 6.17
N PHE A 67 5.99 6.27 6.06
CA PHE A 67 5.33 6.89 4.92
C PHE A 67 5.65 8.39 4.74
N PRO A 68 5.88 9.21 5.80
CA PRO A 68 6.26 10.60 5.64
C PRO A 68 7.72 10.82 5.22
N VAL A 69 8.56 9.78 5.26
CA VAL A 69 9.94 9.90 4.77
C VAL A 69 9.89 10.27 3.28
N THR A 70 10.43 11.43 2.93
CA THR A 70 10.32 12.02 1.58
C THR A 70 10.63 11.02 0.47
N LYS A 71 11.69 10.21 0.63
CA LYS A 71 12.07 9.18 -0.32
C LYS A 71 10.97 8.13 -0.51
N VAL A 72 10.34 7.70 0.59
CA VAL A 72 9.25 6.70 0.57
C VAL A 72 7.98 7.31 -0.01
N ALA A 73 7.57 8.47 0.49
CA ALA A 73 6.36 9.16 0.04
C ALA A 73 6.38 9.44 -1.47
N ASN A 74 7.48 10.02 -1.96
CA ASN A 74 7.64 10.31 -3.39
C ASN A 74 7.67 9.04 -4.24
N TYR A 75 8.30 7.98 -3.74
CA TYR A 75 8.38 6.72 -4.47
C TYR A 75 7.00 6.05 -4.58
N ILE A 76 6.21 6.08 -3.49
CA ILE A 76 4.83 5.59 -3.51
C ILE A 76 4.00 6.42 -4.50
N ASP A 77 4.01 7.74 -4.38
CA ASP A 77 3.22 8.63 -5.24
C ASP A 77 3.52 8.45 -6.73
N GLN A 78 4.80 8.25 -7.08
CA GLN A 78 5.22 8.10 -8.48
C GLN A 78 4.92 6.71 -9.06
N ASN A 79 4.94 5.64 -8.25
CA ASN A 79 4.96 4.28 -8.76
C ASN A 79 3.75 3.43 -8.35
N PHE A 80 2.94 3.89 -7.39
CA PHE A 80 1.83 3.10 -6.89
C PHE A 80 0.49 3.86 -6.96
N PHE A 81 -0.55 3.14 -7.32
CA PHE A 81 -1.94 3.53 -7.18
C PHE A 81 -2.45 2.87 -5.89
N VAL A 82 -2.72 3.68 -4.87
CA VAL A 82 -2.94 3.15 -3.52
C VAL A 82 -4.39 3.27 -3.10
N VAL A 83 -5.00 2.14 -2.81
CA VAL A 83 -6.38 2.05 -2.29
C VAL A 83 -6.37 1.61 -0.84
N GLN A 84 -7.06 2.36 0.02
CA GLN A 84 -7.18 2.04 1.45
C GLN A 84 -8.50 1.31 1.73
N ILE A 85 -8.41 0.21 2.48
CA ILE A 85 -9.54 -0.61 2.92
C ILE A 85 -9.60 -0.58 4.46
N ASN A 86 -10.80 -0.32 4.99
CA ASN A 86 -11.05 -0.37 6.43
C ASN A 86 -11.43 -1.78 6.87
N MET A 87 -10.61 -2.42 7.72
CA MET A 87 -10.87 -3.78 8.22
C MET A 87 -12.26 -3.96 8.84
N PHE A 88 -12.86 -2.89 9.36
CA PHE A 88 -14.19 -2.91 10.00
C PHE A 88 -15.19 -1.98 9.30
N GLY A 89 -14.89 -1.54 8.08
CA GLY A 89 -15.74 -0.64 7.32
C GLY A 89 -16.92 -1.33 6.65
N ASP A 90 -17.87 -0.50 6.24
CA ASP A 90 -19.11 -0.92 5.58
C ASP A 90 -19.17 -0.45 4.11
N VAL A 91 -18.14 0.24 3.60
CA VAL A 91 -18.08 0.63 2.20
C VAL A 91 -17.96 -0.63 1.34
N GLU A 92 -18.67 -0.65 0.22
CA GLU A 92 -18.62 -1.78 -0.71
C GLU A 92 -17.24 -1.86 -1.38
N VAL A 93 -16.72 -3.08 -1.51
CA VAL A 93 -15.50 -3.42 -2.23
C VAL A 93 -15.84 -4.51 -3.23
N THR A 94 -15.42 -4.35 -4.48
CA THR A 94 -15.55 -5.39 -5.50
C THR A 94 -14.18 -6.02 -5.77
N ASP A 95 -14.09 -7.33 -5.57
CA ASP A 95 -12.90 -8.13 -5.82
C ASP A 95 -12.69 -8.39 -7.33
N PHE A 96 -11.54 -8.92 -7.73
CA PHE A 96 -11.23 -9.23 -9.14
C PHE A 96 -12.20 -10.24 -9.77
N ASP A 97 -12.74 -11.19 -8.99
CA ASP A 97 -13.74 -12.13 -9.47
C ASP A 97 -15.17 -11.55 -9.55
N GLY A 98 -15.33 -10.26 -9.29
CA GLY A 98 -16.61 -9.55 -9.34
C GLY A 98 -17.47 -9.72 -8.09
N THR A 99 -17.00 -10.43 -7.07
CA THR A 99 -17.70 -10.49 -5.77
C THR A 99 -17.66 -9.13 -5.11
N SER A 100 -18.83 -8.60 -4.74
CA SER A 100 -18.97 -7.30 -4.07
C SER A 100 -19.48 -7.53 -2.64
N LEU A 101 -18.75 -7.02 -1.66
CA LEU A 101 -19.01 -7.17 -0.23
C LEU A 101 -18.63 -5.90 0.54
N PRO A 102 -19.23 -5.63 1.71
CA PRO A 102 -18.70 -4.62 2.63
C PRO A 102 -17.24 -4.90 2.99
N GLU A 103 -16.44 -3.84 3.17
CA GLU A 103 -15.01 -3.92 3.51
C GLU A 103 -14.70 -4.99 4.56
N LYS A 104 -15.43 -4.99 5.68
CA LYS A 104 -15.23 -5.94 6.77
C LYS A 104 -15.42 -7.40 6.39
N GLU A 105 -16.31 -7.68 5.44
CA GLU A 105 -16.58 -9.03 4.96
C GLU A 105 -15.58 -9.42 3.86
N MET A 106 -15.20 -8.45 3.02
CA MET A 106 -14.16 -8.64 2.01
C MET A 106 -12.81 -8.94 2.66
N VAL A 107 -12.43 -8.21 3.71
CA VAL A 107 -11.20 -8.45 4.49
C VAL A 107 -11.18 -9.85 5.11
N ARG A 108 -12.32 -10.33 5.62
CA ARG A 108 -12.45 -11.73 6.10
C ARG A 108 -12.29 -12.74 4.97
N ARG A 109 -12.88 -12.48 3.79
CA ARG A 109 -12.73 -13.31 2.62
C ARG A 109 -11.27 -13.43 2.17
N TRP A 110 -10.48 -12.38 2.35
CA TRP A 110 -9.06 -12.35 2.04
C TRP A 110 -8.15 -12.96 3.12
N ASP A 111 -8.71 -13.46 4.22
CA ASP A 111 -7.97 -13.95 5.41
C ASP A 111 -6.97 -12.90 5.95
N ALA A 112 -7.30 -11.63 5.86
CA ALA A 112 -6.48 -10.54 6.39
C ALA A 112 -6.68 -10.44 7.90
N LEU A 113 -5.77 -11.02 8.67
CA LEU A 113 -5.87 -11.14 10.14
C LEU A 113 -5.15 -10.02 10.90
N PHE A 114 -4.34 -9.22 10.20
CA PHE A 114 -3.46 -8.22 10.80
C PHE A 114 -3.61 -6.88 10.12
N THR A 115 -3.35 -5.80 10.84
CA THR A 115 -3.22 -4.45 10.28
C THR A 115 -1.94 -3.76 10.78
N PRO A 116 -1.28 -2.97 9.94
CA PRO A 116 -1.56 -2.85 8.52
C PRO A 116 -1.25 -4.13 7.76
N LEU A 117 -2.00 -4.42 6.70
CA LEU A 117 -1.63 -5.42 5.70
C LEU A 117 -1.58 -4.74 4.35
N ILE A 118 -0.47 -4.87 3.64
CA ILE A 118 -0.31 -4.30 2.31
C ILE A 118 -0.25 -5.43 1.29
N LEU A 119 -1.09 -5.35 0.27
CA LEU A 119 -1.13 -6.26 -0.87
C LEU A 119 -0.60 -5.54 -2.11
N PHE A 120 0.29 -6.19 -2.86
CA PHE A 120 0.84 -5.68 -4.11
C PHE A 120 0.38 -6.55 -5.27
N PHE A 121 -0.05 -5.91 -6.36
CA PHE A 121 -0.60 -6.61 -7.51
C PHE A 121 0.28 -6.43 -8.76
N PRO A 122 0.29 -7.46 -9.63
CA PRO A 122 0.90 -7.34 -10.96
C PRO A 122 0.03 -6.46 -11.86
N GLU A 123 0.49 -6.16 -13.07
CA GLU A 123 -0.25 -5.39 -14.07
C GLU A 123 -1.48 -6.13 -14.61
N SER A 124 -1.51 -7.44 -14.47
CA SER A 124 -2.61 -8.27 -14.94
C SER A 124 -3.00 -9.29 -13.90
N VAL A 125 -4.28 -9.36 -13.61
CA VAL A 125 -4.89 -10.34 -12.71
C VAL A 125 -6.02 -11.03 -13.45
N ASN A 126 -6.16 -12.34 -13.26
CA ASN A 126 -7.29 -13.09 -13.83
C ASN A 126 -8.61 -12.66 -13.20
N ASN A 127 -9.65 -12.51 -14.02
CA ASN A 127 -10.97 -12.05 -13.58
C ASN A 127 -11.75 -13.04 -12.70
N ASP A 128 -11.20 -14.19 -12.40
CA ASP A 128 -11.73 -15.20 -11.47
C ASP A 128 -10.92 -15.31 -10.18
N SER A 129 -9.95 -14.41 -9.99
CA SER A 129 -9.03 -14.43 -8.85
C SER A 129 -9.61 -13.70 -7.65
N VAL A 130 -9.28 -14.19 -6.46
CA VAL A 130 -9.45 -13.46 -5.19
C VAL A 130 -8.19 -12.63 -4.92
N ALA A 131 -8.34 -11.39 -4.48
CA ALA A 131 -7.22 -10.46 -4.29
C ALA A 131 -6.09 -11.03 -3.43
N SER A 132 -6.40 -11.72 -2.34
CA SER A 132 -5.38 -12.36 -1.49
C SER A 132 -4.57 -13.45 -2.18
N LYS A 133 -5.07 -14.01 -3.30
CA LYS A 133 -4.37 -15.01 -4.12
C LYS A 133 -3.69 -14.40 -5.35
N ALA A 134 -4.22 -13.27 -5.82
CA ALA A 134 -3.66 -12.52 -6.94
C ALA A 134 -2.46 -11.66 -6.55
N ALA A 135 -2.32 -11.31 -5.27
CA ALA A 135 -1.21 -10.52 -4.77
C ALA A 135 0.14 -11.23 -5.00
N VAL A 136 1.08 -10.55 -5.65
CA VAL A 136 2.45 -11.05 -5.89
C VAL A 136 3.33 -10.93 -4.66
N ALA A 137 2.98 -10.07 -3.72
CA ALA A 137 3.61 -9.96 -2.41
C ALA A 137 2.65 -9.36 -1.38
N THR A 138 2.95 -9.62 -0.12
CA THR A 138 2.25 -9.03 1.02
C THR A 138 3.22 -8.52 2.07
N MET A 139 2.86 -7.41 2.74
CA MET A 139 3.57 -6.92 3.93
C MET A 139 2.61 -6.94 5.13
N PRO A 140 2.67 -7.96 6.00
CA PRO A 140 1.84 -8.05 7.19
C PRO A 140 2.49 -7.32 8.37
N GLY A 141 1.84 -6.27 8.89
CA GLY A 141 2.32 -5.50 10.02
C GLY A 141 3.20 -4.29 9.65
N ALA A 142 3.75 -3.62 10.68
CA ALA A 142 4.59 -2.45 10.49
C ALA A 142 6.05 -2.83 10.25
N PHE A 143 6.61 -2.33 9.16
CA PHE A 143 8.02 -2.49 8.81
C PHE A 143 8.79 -1.17 8.94
N GLY A 144 10.11 -1.27 9.12
CA GLY A 144 10.98 -0.10 9.08
C GLY A 144 11.14 0.48 7.67
N MET A 145 11.64 1.71 7.59
CA MET A 145 11.79 2.47 6.34
C MET A 145 12.58 1.70 5.27
N HIS A 146 13.72 1.10 5.62
CA HIS A 146 14.55 0.36 4.65
C HIS A 146 13.84 -0.87 4.09
N THR A 147 13.16 -1.64 4.95
CA THR A 147 12.42 -2.82 4.51
C THR A 147 11.25 -2.44 3.60
N THR A 148 10.50 -1.40 4.00
CA THR A 148 9.40 -0.88 3.19
C THR A 148 9.90 -0.39 1.83
N PHE A 149 10.92 0.46 1.82
CA PHE A 149 11.47 1.02 0.57
C PHE A 149 12.03 -0.07 -0.35
N ASN A 150 12.73 -1.06 0.20
CA ASN A 150 13.25 -2.18 -0.60
C ASN A 150 12.13 -3.08 -1.14
N MET A 151 11.01 -3.27 -0.39
CA MET A 151 9.85 -3.98 -0.92
C MET A 151 9.23 -3.24 -2.10
N LEU A 152 9.01 -1.93 -1.97
CA LEU A 152 8.48 -1.12 -3.06
C LEU A 152 9.35 -1.22 -4.33
N ASN A 153 10.68 -1.12 -4.19
CA ASN A 153 11.60 -1.29 -5.31
C ASN A 153 11.52 -2.70 -5.92
N TRP A 154 11.53 -3.73 -5.08
CA TRP A 154 11.47 -5.12 -5.53
C TRP A 154 10.21 -5.41 -6.35
N ILE A 155 9.06 -4.82 -5.95
CA ILE A 155 7.82 -4.91 -6.73
C ILE A 155 7.96 -4.23 -8.09
N ILE A 156 8.48 -3.00 -8.14
CA ILE A 156 8.64 -2.23 -9.39
C ILE A 156 9.66 -2.88 -10.32
N GLU A 157 10.72 -3.48 -9.76
CA GLU A 157 11.74 -4.22 -10.51
C GLU A 157 11.28 -5.63 -10.94
N HIS A 158 10.02 -6.02 -10.70
CA HIS A 158 9.48 -7.37 -10.96
C HIS A 158 10.27 -8.49 -10.27
N GLY A 159 10.79 -8.21 -9.08
CA GLY A 159 11.58 -9.18 -8.34
C GLY A 159 10.83 -10.48 -8.01
N TYR A 160 9.49 -10.43 -7.99
CA TYR A 160 8.62 -11.60 -7.79
C TYR A 160 8.63 -12.58 -8.97
N ASP A 161 9.06 -12.17 -10.17
CA ASP A 161 9.22 -13.03 -11.35
C ASP A 161 10.62 -13.68 -11.42
N GLY A 162 11.55 -13.21 -10.56
CA GLY A 162 12.93 -13.68 -10.55
C GLY A 162 13.22 -14.79 -9.55
N GLU A 163 14.45 -15.30 -9.56
CA GLU A 163 14.91 -16.32 -8.61
C GLU A 163 15.29 -15.74 -7.23
N GLU A 164 15.56 -14.43 -7.15
CA GLU A 164 15.94 -13.75 -5.92
C GLU A 164 14.68 -13.37 -5.12
N ASN A 165 14.39 -14.13 -4.05
CA ASN A 165 13.28 -13.77 -3.18
C ASN A 165 13.55 -12.46 -2.43
N PHE A 166 12.49 -11.86 -1.88
CA PHE A 166 12.58 -10.55 -1.21
C PHE A 166 13.61 -10.50 -0.08
N GLN A 167 13.75 -11.56 0.73
CA GLN A 167 14.70 -11.58 1.83
C GLN A 167 16.15 -11.46 1.35
N LYS A 168 16.50 -12.17 0.28
CA LYS A 168 17.84 -12.09 -0.33
C LYS A 168 18.08 -10.73 -0.96
N TYR A 169 17.09 -10.21 -1.72
CA TYR A 169 17.13 -8.88 -2.30
C TYR A 169 17.35 -7.81 -1.21
N HIS A 170 16.56 -7.87 -0.13
CA HIS A 170 16.67 -6.92 0.97
C HIS A 170 18.03 -6.97 1.65
N ALA A 171 18.54 -8.16 1.94
CA ALA A 171 19.87 -8.35 2.54
C ALA A 171 20.97 -7.78 1.64
N ARG A 172 20.91 -8.03 0.33
CA ARG A 172 21.86 -7.47 -0.65
C ARG A 172 21.80 -5.95 -0.66
N LYS A 173 20.60 -5.35 -0.76
CA LYS A 173 20.41 -3.90 -0.75
C LYS A 173 20.93 -3.24 0.54
N LEU A 174 20.83 -3.89 1.69
CA LEU A 174 21.40 -3.39 2.94
C LEU A 174 22.94 -3.43 2.91
N SER A 175 23.55 -4.48 2.36
CA SER A 175 25.01 -4.58 2.25
C SER A 175 25.63 -3.58 1.28
N GLU A 176 24.89 -3.13 0.27
CA GLU A 176 25.32 -2.11 -0.71
C GLU A 176 25.30 -0.68 -0.13
N GLN A 177 24.64 -0.47 1.01
CA GLN A 177 24.48 0.84 1.65
C GLN A 177 25.45 1.07 2.83
N GLY A 178 26.18 0.07 3.27
CA GLY A 178 27.18 0.10 4.35
C GLY A 178 28.59 0.21 3.81
#